data_3b9eef1288891aee327cf2f474f22f5d
#
_entry.id   3b9eef1288891aee327cf2f474f22f5d
#
_cell.length_a   1.000
_cell.length_b   1.000
_cell.length_c   1.000
_cell.angle_alpha   90.00
_cell.angle_beta   90.00
_cell.angle_gamma   90.00
#
_symmetry.space_group_name_H-M   'P 1'
#
loop_
_entity.id
_entity.type
_entity.pdbx_description
1 polymer ?
#
loop_
_entity_poly.entity_id
_entity_poly.type
_entity_poly.pdbx_seq_one_letter_code
_entity_poly.pdbx_strand_id
1 'polypeptide(L)'
;IDPAEALTLKRRIDKSNQDRTDLVEQIDSYFRDLYKEVKVQPNARINTESPAWAVDRLSILALKIYHMKEQAERTDATAEHIEKCKAKLAVLMEQQVDLSTAIDQLLEDIAAGRKYMKVYRQMKMYNDADTNPVLYKK
;
A
#
# COMPACT_ATOMS: atom_id res chain seq x y z
N ILE A 1 8.60 21.86 17.33
CA ILE A 1 7.55 21.06 18.00
C ILE A 1 8.04 20.57 19.35
N ASP A 2 7.17 20.57 20.32
CA ASP A 2 7.49 20.02 21.64
C ASP A 2 7.78 18.51 21.56
N PRO A 3 8.83 18.01 22.25
CA PRO A 3 9.19 16.58 22.19
C PRO A 3 8.05 15.63 22.63
N ALA A 4 7.21 16.03 23.57
CA ALA A 4 6.08 15.22 24.02
C ALA A 4 4.98 15.15 22.94
N GLU A 5 4.73 16.25 22.27
CA GLU A 5 3.80 16.29 21.12
C GLU A 5 4.33 15.47 19.94
N ALA A 6 5.63 15.57 19.66
CA ALA A 6 6.28 14.79 18.61
C ALA A 6 6.15 13.28 18.87
N LEU A 7 6.37 12.85 20.13
CA LEU A 7 6.19 11.45 20.51
C LEU A 7 4.74 10.98 20.40
N THR A 8 3.81 11.84 20.78
CA THR A 8 2.36 11.55 20.66
C THR A 8 1.97 11.38 19.17
N LEU A 9 2.44 12.28 18.32
CA LEU A 9 2.21 12.20 16.88
C LEU A 9 2.83 10.93 16.29
N LYS A 10 4.07 10.62 16.65
CA LYS A 10 4.75 9.38 16.22
C LYS A 10 3.92 8.13 16.55
N ARG A 11 3.42 8.02 17.78
CA ARG A 11 2.59 6.89 18.21
C ARG A 11 1.27 6.80 17.45
N ARG A 12 0.66 7.93 17.14
CA ARG A 12 -0.56 7.95 16.31
C ARG A 12 -0.28 7.48 14.88
N ILE A 13 0.83 7.89 14.29
CA ILE A 13 1.26 7.43 12.96
C ILE A 13 1.52 5.93 12.98
N ASP A 14 2.25 5.43 13.97
CA ASP A 14 2.54 4.00 14.12
C ASP A 14 1.28 3.16 14.25
N LYS A 15 0.31 3.64 15.05
CA LYS A 15 -0.98 2.97 15.20
C LYS A 15 -1.76 2.96 13.89
N SER A 16 -1.82 4.08 13.18
CA SER A 16 -2.50 4.18 11.90
C SER A 16 -1.89 3.22 10.86
N ASN A 17 -0.56 3.13 10.80
CA ASN A 17 0.14 2.19 9.94
C ASN A 17 -0.15 0.74 10.33
N GLN A 18 -0.23 0.44 11.63
CA GLN A 18 -0.59 -0.90 12.11
C GLN A 18 -2.02 -1.28 11.71
N ASP A 19 -2.97 -0.37 11.90
CA ASP A 19 -4.37 -0.58 11.51
C ASP A 19 -4.49 -0.83 10.00
N ARG A 20 -3.71 -0.11 9.18
CA ARG A 20 -3.66 -0.32 7.73
C ARG A 20 -3.12 -1.71 7.37
N THR A 21 -2.03 -2.15 7.98
CA THR A 21 -1.47 -3.48 7.70
C THR A 21 -2.35 -4.62 8.22
N ASP A 22 -3.08 -4.41 9.30
CA ASP A 22 -4.11 -5.35 9.77
C ASP A 22 -5.24 -5.49 8.74
N LEU A 23 -5.68 -4.39 8.12
CA LEU A 23 -6.67 -4.42 7.03
C LEU A 23 -6.14 -5.15 5.79
N VAL A 24 -4.89 -4.95 5.41
CA VAL A 24 -4.25 -5.70 4.31
C VAL A 24 -4.31 -7.20 4.57
N GLU A 25 -3.99 -7.64 5.78
CA GLU A 25 -4.06 -9.05 6.17
C GLU A 25 -5.50 -9.59 6.11
N GLN A 26 -6.48 -8.81 6.52
CA GLN A 26 -7.90 -9.18 6.41
C GLN A 26 -8.35 -9.31 4.94
N ILE A 27 -7.97 -8.39 4.08
CA ILE A 27 -8.29 -8.41 2.65
C ILE A 27 -7.65 -9.63 1.99
N ASP A 28 -6.39 -9.94 2.30
CA ASP A 28 -5.73 -11.13 1.79
C ASP A 28 -6.42 -12.42 2.25
N SER A 29 -6.86 -12.47 3.49
CA SER A 29 -7.63 -13.61 4.01
C SER A 29 -8.95 -13.78 3.27
N TYR A 30 -9.62 -12.70 2.90
CA TYR A 30 -10.81 -12.72 2.06
C TYR A 30 -10.52 -13.32 0.67
N PHE A 31 -9.49 -12.87 -0.01
CA PHE A 31 -9.13 -13.41 -1.32
C PHE A 31 -8.68 -14.86 -1.25
N ARG A 32 -7.93 -15.24 -0.22
CA ARG A 32 -7.58 -16.65 0.03
C ARG A 32 -8.82 -17.52 0.12
N ASP A 33 -9.82 -17.10 0.88
CA ASP A 33 -11.07 -17.86 1.05
C ASP A 33 -11.91 -17.86 -0.22
N LEU A 34 -11.93 -16.74 -0.97
CA LEU A 34 -12.62 -16.63 -2.25
C LEU A 34 -12.10 -17.62 -3.30
N TYR A 35 -10.78 -17.79 -3.35
CA TYR A 35 -10.10 -18.62 -4.35
C TYR A 35 -9.64 -19.99 -3.83
N LYS A 36 -10.05 -20.40 -2.63
CA LYS A 36 -9.60 -21.66 -2.00
C LYS A 36 -9.92 -22.93 -2.82
N GLU A 37 -10.98 -22.92 -3.62
CA GLU A 37 -11.39 -24.05 -4.45
C GLU A 37 -10.77 -24.01 -5.86
N VAL A 38 -10.01 -22.99 -6.19
CA VAL A 38 -9.36 -22.88 -7.50
C VAL A 38 -8.26 -23.92 -7.59
N LYS A 39 -8.32 -24.72 -8.67
CA LYS A 39 -7.27 -25.69 -8.99
C LYS A 39 -6.09 -24.94 -9.62
N VAL A 40 -5.00 -24.85 -8.87
CA VAL A 40 -3.74 -24.24 -9.35
C VAL A 40 -3.13 -25.11 -10.45
N GLN A 41 -2.79 -24.51 -11.57
CA GLN A 41 -2.18 -25.20 -12.70
C GLN A 41 -0.74 -25.65 -12.36
N PRO A 42 -0.21 -26.74 -12.96
CA PRO A 42 1.12 -27.27 -12.61
C PRO A 42 2.27 -26.29 -12.83
N ASN A 43 2.13 -25.37 -13.79
CA ASN A 43 3.13 -24.37 -14.13
C ASN A 43 2.82 -22.99 -13.56
N ALA A 44 1.88 -22.88 -12.63
CA ALA A 44 1.51 -21.61 -12.00
C ALA A 44 2.69 -21.01 -11.25
N ARG A 45 2.84 -19.70 -11.37
CA ARG A 45 3.88 -18.94 -10.68
C ARG A 45 3.29 -18.19 -9.49
N ILE A 46 4.10 -18.07 -8.44
CA ILE A 46 3.78 -17.18 -7.33
C ILE A 46 3.98 -15.73 -7.75
N ASN A 47 3.11 -14.85 -7.28
CA ASN A 47 3.26 -13.42 -7.49
C ASN A 47 4.21 -12.81 -6.45
N THR A 48 4.83 -11.68 -6.79
CA THR A 48 5.74 -10.95 -5.91
C THR A 48 5.06 -10.41 -4.67
N GLU A 49 3.81 -9.99 -4.80
CA GLU A 49 2.99 -9.48 -3.71
C GLU A 49 1.56 -10.01 -3.84
N SER A 50 0.83 -10.02 -2.74
CA SER A 50 -0.57 -10.41 -2.72
C SER A 50 -1.47 -9.33 -3.31
N PRO A 51 -2.73 -9.66 -3.71
CA PRO A 51 -3.69 -8.66 -4.15
C PRO A 51 -3.91 -7.52 -3.15
N ALA A 52 -3.97 -7.81 -1.86
CA ALA A 52 -4.18 -6.77 -0.84
C ALA A 52 -2.99 -5.81 -0.74
N TRP A 53 -1.76 -6.29 -0.83
CA TRP A 53 -0.58 -5.42 -0.87
C TRP A 53 -0.53 -4.59 -2.14
N ALA A 54 -1.00 -5.10 -3.26
CA ALA A 54 -1.13 -4.34 -4.51
C ALA A 54 -2.18 -3.22 -4.36
N VAL A 55 -3.31 -3.49 -3.71
CA VAL A 55 -4.34 -2.48 -3.39
C VAL A 55 -3.80 -1.43 -2.42
N ASP A 56 -3.02 -1.84 -1.41
CA ASP A 56 -2.34 -0.89 -0.50
C ASP A 56 -1.42 0.05 -1.27
N ARG A 57 -0.64 -0.47 -2.21
CA ARG A 57 0.20 0.33 -3.12
C ARG A 57 -0.63 1.33 -3.93
N LEU A 58 -1.78 0.91 -4.43
CA LEU A 58 -2.70 1.77 -5.18
C LEU A 58 -3.25 2.90 -4.29
N SER A 59 -3.54 2.62 -3.03
CA SER A 59 -4.00 3.64 -2.07
C SER A 59 -2.93 4.70 -1.79
N ILE A 60 -1.67 4.30 -1.68
CA ILE A 60 -0.54 5.22 -1.52
C ILE A 60 -0.36 6.08 -2.77
N LEU A 61 -0.51 5.49 -3.95
CA LEU A 61 -0.45 6.22 -5.22
C LEU A 61 -1.58 7.25 -5.34
N ALA A 62 -2.79 6.90 -4.92
CA ALA A 62 -3.93 7.83 -4.90
C ALA A 62 -3.64 9.04 -4.01
N LEU A 63 -3.03 8.84 -2.84
CA LEU A 63 -2.61 9.92 -1.95
C LEU A 63 -1.54 10.82 -2.59
N LYS A 64 -0.56 10.22 -3.26
CA LYS A 64 0.47 10.98 -4.01
C LYS A 64 -0.16 11.83 -5.13
N ILE A 65 -1.11 11.28 -5.86
CA ILE A 65 -1.83 12.01 -6.91
C ILE A 65 -2.57 13.20 -6.31
N TYR A 66 -3.27 13.00 -5.21
CA TYR A 66 -3.98 14.07 -4.51
C TYR A 66 -3.04 15.23 -4.15
N HIS A 67 -1.97 14.95 -3.47
CA HIS A 67 -1.01 15.99 -3.06
C HIS A 67 -0.24 16.61 -4.24
N MET A 68 0.04 15.84 -5.29
CA MET A 68 0.68 16.41 -6.49
C MET A 68 -0.25 17.35 -7.25
N LYS A 69 -1.57 17.07 -7.26
CA LYS A 69 -2.59 18.01 -7.79
C LYS A 69 -2.60 19.31 -7.02
N GLU A 70 -2.58 19.24 -5.68
CA GLU A 70 -2.48 20.44 -4.84
C GLU A 70 -1.26 21.30 -5.22
N GLN A 71 -0.10 20.67 -5.42
CA GLN A 71 1.12 21.38 -5.81
C GLN A 71 1.03 21.98 -7.21
N ALA A 72 0.44 21.27 -8.17
CA ALA A 72 0.28 21.75 -9.54
C ALA A 72 -0.73 22.91 -9.68
N GLU A 73 -1.64 23.03 -8.73
CA GLU A 73 -2.70 24.06 -8.69
C GLU A 73 -2.35 25.25 -7.78
N ARG A 74 -1.16 25.28 -7.17
CA ARG A 74 -0.76 26.38 -6.31
C ARG A 74 -0.67 27.69 -7.06
N THR A 75 -1.15 28.77 -6.41
CA THR A 75 -1.09 30.15 -6.94
C THR A 75 0.09 30.95 -6.40
N ASP A 76 0.73 30.44 -5.33
CA ASP A 76 1.85 31.09 -4.61
C ASP A 76 3.23 30.48 -4.94
N ALA A 77 3.29 29.56 -5.89
CA ALA A 77 4.53 28.89 -6.31
C ALA A 77 5.06 29.46 -7.63
N THR A 78 6.34 29.21 -7.93
CA THR A 78 6.96 29.60 -9.18
C THR A 78 6.39 28.81 -10.37
N ALA A 79 6.38 29.42 -11.56
CA ALA A 79 5.93 28.74 -12.77
C ALA A 79 6.76 27.47 -13.05
N GLU A 80 8.06 27.49 -12.78
CA GLU A 80 8.93 26.33 -12.93
C GLU A 80 8.51 25.17 -11.99
N HIS A 81 8.21 25.46 -10.71
CA HIS A 81 7.72 24.47 -9.77
C HIS A 81 6.40 23.83 -10.23
N ILE A 82 5.45 24.65 -10.67
CA ILE A 82 4.14 24.21 -11.15
C ILE A 82 4.30 23.29 -12.36
N GLU A 83 5.12 23.64 -13.34
CA GLU A 83 5.36 22.81 -14.53
C GLU A 83 6.03 21.47 -14.17
N LYS A 84 6.98 21.45 -13.26
CA LYS A 84 7.57 20.22 -12.73
C LYS A 84 6.53 19.33 -12.03
N CYS A 85 5.63 19.92 -11.26
CA CYS A 85 4.55 19.19 -10.58
C CYS A 85 3.53 18.63 -11.57
N LYS A 86 3.18 19.38 -12.61
CA LYS A 86 2.30 18.87 -13.71
C LYS A 86 2.92 17.70 -14.43
N ALA A 87 4.21 17.75 -14.74
CA ALA A 87 4.92 16.64 -15.37
C ALA A 87 4.93 15.38 -14.49
N LYS A 88 5.20 15.55 -13.19
CA LYS A 88 5.13 14.45 -12.21
C LYS A 88 3.72 13.89 -12.08
N LEU A 89 2.70 14.75 -12.06
CA LEU A 89 1.31 14.35 -12.00
C LEU A 89 0.93 13.47 -13.19
N ALA A 90 1.35 13.84 -14.41
CA ALA A 90 1.09 13.03 -15.61
C ALA A 90 1.67 11.61 -15.47
N VAL A 91 2.88 11.46 -14.96
CA VAL A 91 3.50 10.16 -14.68
C VAL A 91 2.72 9.38 -13.63
N LEU A 92 2.29 10.02 -12.56
CA LEU A 92 1.49 9.36 -11.51
C LEU A 92 0.14 8.88 -12.02
N MET A 93 -0.49 9.63 -12.93
CA MET A 93 -1.75 9.23 -13.56
C MET A 93 -1.57 8.03 -14.48
N GLU A 94 -0.47 7.96 -15.22
CA GLU A 94 -0.10 6.77 -16.01
C GLU A 94 0.13 5.55 -15.11
N GLN A 95 0.89 5.72 -14.03
CA GLN A 95 1.11 4.66 -13.03
C GLN A 95 -0.20 4.15 -12.43
N GLN A 96 -1.19 5.01 -12.21
CA GLN A 96 -2.50 4.61 -11.70
C GLN A 96 -3.22 3.66 -12.67
N VAL A 97 -3.19 3.97 -13.95
CA VAL A 97 -3.78 3.10 -14.99
C VAL A 97 -3.05 1.76 -15.04
N ASP A 98 -1.72 1.79 -15.07
CA ASP A 98 -0.90 0.58 -15.15
C ASP A 98 -1.10 -0.33 -13.93
N LEU A 99 -1.07 0.24 -12.74
CA LEU A 99 -1.23 -0.53 -11.49
C LEU A 99 -2.64 -1.10 -11.36
N SER A 100 -3.68 -0.33 -11.69
CA SER A 100 -5.07 -0.80 -11.69
C SER A 100 -5.26 -1.96 -12.66
N THR A 101 -4.72 -1.84 -13.88
CA THR A 101 -4.76 -2.90 -14.89
C THR A 101 -4.01 -4.15 -14.41
N ALA A 102 -2.84 -3.98 -13.81
CA ALA A 102 -2.04 -5.11 -13.30
C ALA A 102 -2.76 -5.84 -12.15
N ILE A 103 -3.48 -5.12 -11.29
CA ILE A 103 -4.27 -5.72 -10.20
C ILE A 103 -5.41 -6.55 -10.78
N ASP A 104 -6.15 -6.04 -11.76
CA ASP A 104 -7.23 -6.77 -12.41
C ASP A 104 -6.70 -8.05 -13.07
N GLN A 105 -5.58 -7.97 -13.79
CA GLN A 105 -4.92 -9.11 -14.41
C GLN A 105 -4.44 -10.13 -13.39
N LEU A 106 -3.92 -9.69 -12.24
CA LEU A 106 -3.51 -10.58 -11.15
C LEU A 106 -4.70 -11.38 -10.61
N LEU A 107 -5.83 -10.73 -10.37
CA LEU A 107 -7.04 -11.40 -9.89
C LEU A 107 -7.61 -12.38 -10.90
N GLU A 108 -7.59 -12.04 -12.19
CA GLU A 108 -7.97 -12.96 -13.27
C GLU A 108 -7.05 -14.18 -13.33
N ASP A 109 -5.74 -13.99 -13.20
CA ASP A 109 -4.76 -15.07 -13.20
C ASP A 109 -4.93 -16.02 -12.00
N ILE A 110 -5.20 -15.47 -10.81
CA ILE A 110 -5.46 -16.28 -9.60
C ILE A 110 -6.77 -17.05 -9.77
N ALA A 111 -7.84 -16.41 -10.22
CA ALA A 111 -9.13 -17.05 -10.45
C ALA A 111 -9.04 -18.19 -11.46
N ALA A 112 -8.19 -18.08 -12.48
CA ALA A 112 -7.97 -19.10 -13.50
C ALA A 112 -6.91 -20.16 -13.10
N GLY A 113 -6.26 -20.03 -11.94
CA GLY A 113 -5.21 -20.94 -11.50
C GLY A 113 -3.88 -20.78 -12.22
N ARG A 114 -3.68 -19.70 -12.98
CA ARG A 114 -2.41 -19.40 -13.68
C ARG A 114 -1.34 -18.86 -12.75
N LYS A 115 -1.76 -18.21 -11.68
CA LYS A 115 -0.92 -17.77 -10.56
C LYS A 115 -1.53 -18.22 -9.25
N TYR A 116 -0.74 -18.27 -8.20
CA TYR A 116 -1.23 -18.55 -6.85
C TYR A 116 -0.68 -17.51 -5.87
N MET A 117 -1.43 -17.27 -4.81
CA MET A 117 -1.05 -16.37 -3.73
C MET A 117 -0.86 -17.14 -2.43
N LYS A 118 0.02 -16.62 -1.59
CA LYS A 118 0.15 -17.06 -0.20
C LYS A 118 -0.17 -15.90 0.72
N VAL A 119 -0.75 -16.21 1.86
CA VAL A 119 -1.02 -15.23 2.92
C VAL A 119 -0.07 -15.50 4.07
N TYR A 120 0.71 -14.48 4.42
CA TYR A 120 1.63 -14.54 5.54
C TYR A 120 1.13 -13.66 6.68
N ARG A 121 1.28 -14.15 7.91
CA ARG A 121 1.04 -13.33 9.09
C ARG A 121 2.13 -12.26 9.22
N GLN A 122 1.76 -11.11 9.76
CA GLN A 122 2.71 -10.06 10.07
C GLN A 122 3.71 -10.54 11.14
N MET A 123 4.98 -10.20 10.93
CA MET A 123 6.03 -10.37 11.94
C MET A 123 6.29 -9.00 12.58
N LYS A 124 5.44 -8.62 13.53
CA LYS A 124 5.47 -7.31 14.20
C LYS A 124 6.78 -7.10 14.93
N MET A 125 7.47 -6.00 14.66
CA MET A 125 8.76 -5.67 15.26
C MET A 125 8.83 -4.24 15.79
N TYR A 126 8.53 -3.26 14.94
CA TYR A 126 8.83 -1.85 15.23
C TYR A 126 7.95 -1.25 16.31
N ASN A 127 6.70 -1.67 16.42
CA ASN A 127 5.69 -1.17 17.35
C ASN A 127 5.45 -2.13 18.53
N ASP A 128 6.25 -3.19 18.65
CA ASP A 128 6.17 -4.17 19.71
C ASP A 128 7.08 -3.74 20.86
N ALA A 129 6.53 -3.75 22.10
CA ALA A 129 7.27 -3.36 23.29
C ALA A 129 8.49 -4.26 23.59
N ASP A 130 8.44 -5.53 23.20
CA ASP A 130 9.54 -6.46 23.43
C ASP A 130 10.65 -6.36 22.38
N THR A 131 10.31 -6.06 21.14
CA THR A 131 11.28 -5.85 20.05
C THR A 131 11.74 -4.41 19.91
N ASN A 132 10.98 -3.44 20.43
CA ASN A 132 11.36 -2.03 20.47
C ASN A 132 11.06 -1.41 21.84
N PRO A 133 11.77 -1.82 22.91
CA PRO A 133 11.47 -1.40 24.27
C PRO A 133 11.73 0.09 24.52
N VAL A 134 12.64 0.71 23.78
CA VAL A 134 12.99 2.13 23.95
C VAL A 134 11.77 3.04 23.70
N LEU A 135 10.94 2.72 22.72
CA LEU A 135 9.78 3.53 22.36
C LEU A 135 8.47 3.06 23.01
N TYR A 136 8.32 1.77 23.32
CA TYR A 136 7.03 1.18 23.67
C TYR A 136 6.97 0.48 25.02
N LYS A 137 8.09 0.17 25.64
CA LYS A 137 8.11 -0.37 27.00
C LYS A 137 8.06 0.78 28.01
N LYS A 138 7.09 0.74 28.93
CA LYS A 138 7.01 1.71 30.05
C LYS A 138 7.97 1.34 31.16
#